data_69eb6d6e96a01de9f43e2bb53f440aa1
#
_entry.id   69eb6d6e96a01de9f43e2bb53f440aa1
#
_cell.length_a   1.000
_cell.length_b   1.000
_cell.length_c   1.000
_cell.angle_alpha   90.00
_cell.angle_beta   90.00
_cell.angle_gamma   90.00
#
_symmetry.space_group_name_H-M   'P 1'
#
loop_
_entity.id
_entity.type
_entity.pdbx_description
1 polymer ?
#
loop_
_entity_poly.entity_id
_entity_poly.type
_entity_poly.pdbx_seq_one_letter_code
_entity_poly.pdbx_strand_id
1 'polypeptide(L)' 'GAIGTAVAQQSLRAVLGFCNAPQMTSPEAYIQFAPGLVTEEGDVTVESTREFLRNYMSEFHDFVTRVRSALPKD' A
#
# COMPACT_ATOMS: atom_id res chain seq x y z
N GLY A 1 -2.39 -3.84 15.58
CA GLY A 1 -2.23 -5.20 16.05
C GLY A 1 -1.08 -5.89 15.36
N ALA A 2 -0.85 -7.14 15.72
CA ALA A 2 0.28 -7.90 15.18
C ALA A 2 0.18 -8.15 13.67
N ILE A 3 -1.00 -8.10 13.11
CA ILE A 3 -1.24 -8.30 11.68
C ILE A 3 -1.36 -6.99 10.90
N GLY A 4 -0.99 -5.86 11.53
CA GLY A 4 -0.83 -4.58 10.83
C GLY A 4 -2.04 -4.11 10.05
N THR A 5 -3.21 -4.10 10.67
CA THR A 5 -4.46 -3.64 10.07
C THR A 5 -4.98 -4.50 8.92
N ALA A 6 -4.55 -5.77 8.83
CA ALA A 6 -4.93 -6.64 7.72
C ALA A 6 -6.45 -6.75 7.56
N VAL A 7 -7.20 -6.90 8.66
CA VAL A 7 -8.66 -7.01 8.61
C VAL A 7 -9.29 -5.73 8.09
N ALA A 8 -8.82 -4.56 8.56
CA ALA A 8 -9.34 -3.28 8.10
C ALA A 8 -9.07 -3.07 6.61
N GLN A 9 -7.89 -3.48 6.14
CA GLN A 9 -7.55 -3.38 4.72
C GLN A 9 -8.46 -4.27 3.87
N GLN A 10 -8.72 -5.49 4.30
CA GLN A 10 -9.60 -6.38 3.54
C GLN A 10 -11.03 -5.84 3.50
N SER A 11 -11.52 -5.26 4.59
CA SER A 11 -12.84 -4.63 4.62
C SER A 11 -12.92 -3.46 3.63
N LEU A 12 -11.88 -2.64 3.57
CA LEU A 12 -11.82 -1.53 2.62
C LEU A 12 -11.77 -2.04 1.19
N ARG A 13 -11.01 -3.09 0.92
CA ARG A 13 -10.94 -3.70 -0.41
C ARG A 13 -12.31 -4.19 -0.87
N ALA A 14 -13.10 -4.77 0.03
CA ALA A 14 -14.45 -5.22 -0.30
C ALA A 14 -15.34 -4.06 -0.72
N VAL A 15 -15.28 -2.93 -0.02
CA VAL A 15 -16.02 -1.72 -0.37
C VAL A 15 -15.58 -1.18 -1.73
N LEU A 16 -14.27 -1.08 -1.96
CA LEU A 16 -13.72 -0.60 -3.23
C LEU A 16 -14.09 -1.51 -4.38
N GLY A 17 -14.10 -2.84 -4.15
CA GLY A 17 -14.52 -3.79 -5.16
C GLY A 17 -15.99 -3.62 -5.53
N PHE A 18 -16.86 -3.40 -4.54
CA PHE A 18 -18.27 -3.12 -4.79
C PHE A 18 -18.44 -1.86 -5.65
N CYS A 19 -17.59 -0.86 -5.45
CA CYS A 19 -17.61 0.37 -6.22
C CYS A 19 -16.88 0.26 -7.56
N ASN A 20 -16.39 -0.94 -7.89
CA ASN A 20 -15.64 -1.19 -9.13
C ASN A 20 -14.38 -0.33 -9.26
N ALA A 21 -13.75 -0.02 -8.13
CA ALA A 21 -12.52 0.77 -8.11
C ALA A 21 -11.30 -0.14 -8.36
N PRO A 22 -10.37 0.26 -9.23
CA PRO A 22 -9.13 -0.51 -9.41
C PRO A 22 -8.33 -0.56 -8.12
N GLN A 23 -7.78 -1.73 -7.77
CA GLN A 23 -7.03 -1.93 -6.54
C GLN A 23 -5.75 -2.69 -6.84
N MET A 24 -4.64 -2.26 -6.23
CA MET A 24 -3.41 -3.03 -6.26
C MET A 24 -3.48 -4.09 -5.16
N THR A 25 -3.52 -5.36 -5.56
CA THR A 25 -3.65 -6.48 -4.61
C THR A 25 -2.32 -7.17 -4.33
N SER A 26 -1.27 -6.85 -5.06
CA SER A 26 0.06 -7.41 -4.85
C SER A 26 1.12 -6.37 -5.21
N PRO A 27 2.11 -6.14 -4.34
CA PRO A 27 2.23 -6.67 -2.99
C PRO A 27 1.23 -6.03 -2.01
N GLU A 28 0.98 -6.69 -0.90
CA GLU A 28 0.22 -6.13 0.20
C GLU A 28 1.18 -5.61 1.27
N ALA A 29 0.75 -4.60 2.05
CA ALA A 29 1.58 -4.03 3.10
C ALA A 29 0.88 -4.16 4.45
N TYR A 30 1.47 -4.92 5.35
CA TYR A 30 1.00 -5.10 6.72
C TYR A 30 2.16 -4.78 7.65
N ILE A 31 2.23 -3.53 8.10
CA ILE A 31 3.34 -3.06 8.91
C ILE A 31 2.86 -2.86 10.34
N GLN A 32 3.48 -3.59 11.27
CA GLN A 32 3.20 -3.38 12.68
C GLN A 32 3.99 -2.18 13.15
N PHE A 33 3.29 -1.18 13.66
CA PHE A 33 3.93 0.01 14.21
C PHE A 33 4.62 -0.35 15.52
N ALA A 34 5.84 0.14 15.68
CA ALA A 34 6.60 0.02 16.93
C ALA A 34 7.19 1.39 17.26
N PRO A 35 7.38 1.70 18.57
CA PRO A 35 8.00 2.96 18.95
C PRO A 35 9.37 3.12 18.26
N GLY A 36 9.61 4.29 17.68
CA GLY A 36 10.86 4.58 17.01
C GLY A 36 10.96 4.08 15.58
N LEU A 37 9.93 3.42 15.04
CA LEU A 37 9.95 2.97 13.65
C LEU A 37 10.03 4.14 12.68
N VAL A 38 9.32 5.22 12.98
CA VAL A 38 9.32 6.43 12.16
C VAL A 38 9.73 7.61 13.04
N THR A 39 10.68 8.42 12.57
CA THR A 39 11.14 9.62 13.30
C THR A 39 10.15 10.76 13.14
N GLU A 40 10.34 11.83 13.93
CA GLU A 40 9.51 13.04 13.78
C GLU A 40 9.65 13.67 12.41
N GLU A 41 10.81 13.50 11.77
CA GLU A 41 11.06 14.01 10.42
C GLU A 41 10.47 13.11 9.34
N GLY A 42 9.89 11.97 9.72
CA GLY A 42 9.28 11.05 8.78
C GLY A 42 10.18 9.96 8.24
N ASP A 43 11.39 9.81 8.79
CA ASP A 43 12.32 8.77 8.35
C ASP A 43 11.98 7.42 8.97
N VAL A 44 12.00 6.37 8.15
CA VAL A 44 11.82 4.99 8.60
C VAL A 44 13.17 4.47 9.07
N THR A 45 13.22 3.99 10.32
CA THR A 45 14.48 3.62 10.99
C THR A 45 14.92 2.17 10.76
N VAL A 46 14.01 1.30 10.29
CA VAL A 46 14.33 -0.10 10.01
C VAL A 46 14.56 -0.25 8.52
N GLU A 47 15.78 -0.68 8.14
CA GLU A 47 16.19 -0.73 6.74
C GLU A 47 15.32 -1.68 5.91
N SER A 48 14.99 -2.85 6.44
CA SER A 48 14.13 -3.79 5.71
C SER A 48 12.74 -3.21 5.43
N THR A 49 12.20 -2.48 6.39
CA THR A 49 10.90 -1.80 6.21
C THR A 49 11.02 -0.69 5.17
N ARG A 50 12.13 0.06 5.20
CA ARG A 50 12.37 1.13 4.21
C ARG A 50 12.45 0.57 2.81
N GLU A 51 13.21 -0.51 2.61
CA GLU A 51 13.33 -1.15 1.30
C GLU A 51 11.99 -1.71 0.83
N PHE A 52 11.24 -2.34 1.73
CA PHE A 52 9.92 -2.85 1.42
C PHE A 52 8.99 -1.73 0.94
N LEU A 53 8.98 -0.59 1.64
CA LEU A 53 8.14 0.54 1.27
C LEU A 53 8.55 1.15 -0.06
N ARG A 54 9.85 1.24 -0.35
CA ARG A 54 10.31 1.72 -1.65
C ARG A 54 9.81 0.81 -2.77
N ASN A 55 9.93 -0.50 -2.59
CA ASN A 55 9.45 -1.45 -3.58
C ASN A 55 7.93 -1.36 -3.72
N TYR A 56 7.22 -1.24 -2.60
CA TYR A 56 5.78 -1.11 -2.61
C TYR A 56 5.33 0.12 -3.41
N MET A 57 5.98 1.26 -3.19
CA MET A 57 5.64 2.50 -3.91
C MET A 57 6.01 2.41 -5.39
N SER A 58 7.09 1.73 -5.73
CA SER A 58 7.46 1.49 -7.12
C SER A 58 6.40 0.63 -7.82
N GLU A 59 5.96 -0.43 -7.16
CA GLU A 59 4.90 -1.30 -7.70
C GLU A 59 3.57 -0.55 -7.82
N PHE A 60 3.28 0.33 -6.88
CA PHE A 60 2.08 1.15 -6.95
C PHE A 60 2.15 2.11 -8.14
N HIS A 61 3.30 2.73 -8.37
CA HIS A 61 3.50 3.59 -9.53
C HIS A 61 3.24 2.83 -10.83
N ASP A 62 3.78 1.63 -10.95
CA ASP A 62 3.59 0.79 -12.13
C ASP A 62 2.11 0.42 -12.29
N PHE A 63 1.45 0.10 -11.19
CA PHE A 63 0.01 -0.19 -11.20
C PHE A 63 -0.80 1.00 -11.70
N VAL A 64 -0.52 2.21 -11.19
CA VAL A 64 -1.20 3.43 -11.63
C VAL A 64 -1.01 3.64 -13.13
N THR A 65 0.20 3.44 -13.62
CA THR A 65 0.51 3.60 -15.05
C THR A 65 -0.30 2.62 -15.90
N ARG A 66 -0.37 1.35 -15.49
CA ARG A 66 -1.15 0.33 -16.21
C ARG A 66 -2.63 0.64 -16.22
N VAL A 67 -3.17 1.05 -15.07
CA VAL A 67 -4.60 1.39 -14.97
C VAL A 67 -4.93 2.60 -15.84
N ARG A 68 -4.09 3.62 -15.80
CA ARG A 68 -4.29 4.82 -16.63
C ARG A 68 -4.28 4.48 -18.12
N SER A 69 -3.44 3.55 -18.53
CA SER A 69 -3.37 3.12 -19.93
C SER A 69 -4.65 2.41 -20.38
N ALA A 70 -5.34 1.74 -19.45
CA ALA A 70 -6.54 0.99 -19.74
C ALA A 70 -7.83 1.83 -19.67
N LEU A 71 -7.76 3.02 -19.05
CA LEU A 71 -8.94 3.87 -18.92
C LEU A 71 -9.26 4.58 -20.25
N PRO A 72 -10.55 4.81 -20.53
CA PRO A 72 -10.93 5.58 -21.72
C PRO A 72 -10.35 7.00 -21.66
N LYS A 73 -9.92 7.48 -22.79
CA LYS A 73 -9.49 8.88 -22.92
C LYS A 73 -10.68 9.75 -23.26
N ASP A 74 -10.75 10.88 -22.60
CA ASP A 74 -11.79 11.87 -22.83
C ASP A 74 -11.61 12.58 -24.17
#